data_58622e12845f90fa8516067d42f59a78
#
_entry.id   58622e12845f90fa8516067d42f59a78
#
_cell.length_a   1.000
_cell.length_b   1.000
_cell.length_c   1.000
_cell.angle_alpha   90.00
_cell.angle_beta   90.00
_cell.angle_gamma   90.00
#
_symmetry.space_group_name_H-M   'P 1'
#
loop_
_entity.id
_entity.type
_entity.pdbx_description
1 polymer ?
#
loop_
_entity_poly.entity_id
_entity_poly.type
_entity_poly.pdbx_seq_one_letter_code
_entity_poly.pdbx_strand_id
1 'polypeptide(L)'
;KTLFQSTCATNSEPYALQNIGDMMLPEFSENCIIIIDPSMPIHHNAFVIIDFENDLYFRQYIELDNKKLLRCINSKYEDIELNNNFEVRGCIVQQKQKKQKSLHYYLPNKINGKLEFNIKGKAKPKGS
;
A
#
# COMPACT_ATOMS: atom_id res chain seq x y z
N LYS A 1 6.44 19.22 8.97
CA LYS A 1 5.93 19.43 8.59
C LYS A 1 5.63 20.25 8.01
N THR A 2 5.69 20.60 7.89
CA THR A 2 5.29 21.30 7.48
C THR A 2 4.68 21.96 7.11
N LEU A 3 4.72 22.46 7.11
CA LEU A 3 4.03 23.08 6.83
C LEU A 3 3.29 23.25 5.98
N PHE A 4 3.27 23.28 5.53
CA PHE A 4 2.47 23.51 4.91
C PHE A 4 1.61 23.03 4.87
N GLN A 5 1.53 22.84 5.14
CA GLN A 5 0.60 22.45 5.21
C GLN A 5 -0.37 22.56 5.42
N SER A 6 -0.02 23.05 5.75
CA SER A 6 -1.19 23.44 6.32
C SER A 6 -2.37 23.39 5.49
N THR A 7 -2.34 23.57 4.47
CA THR A 7 -3.49 23.44 3.71
C THR A 7 -3.90 22.03 3.73
N CYS A 8 -4.45 21.72 4.76
CA CYS A 8 -4.76 20.40 5.09
C CYS A 8 -5.64 19.70 4.10
N ALA A 9 -6.44 20.38 3.37
CA ALA A 9 -7.33 19.74 2.43
C ALA A 9 -6.59 18.91 1.39
N THR A 10 -5.40 19.30 1.05
CA THR A 10 -4.66 18.61 0.02
C THR A 10 -4.09 17.28 0.47
N ASN A 11 -4.15 17.00 1.77
CA ASN A 11 -3.57 15.78 2.30
C ASN A 11 -4.33 14.52 1.92
N SER A 12 -5.53 14.68 1.36
CA SER A 12 -6.30 13.51 0.95
C SER A 12 -6.18 13.21 -0.54
N GLU A 13 -5.40 13.98 -1.27
CA GLU A 13 -5.28 13.77 -2.71
C GLU A 13 -4.30 12.65 -3.02
N PRO A 14 -4.62 11.81 -4.02
CA PRO A 14 -3.69 10.77 -4.45
C PRO A 14 -2.38 11.36 -4.97
N TYR A 15 -1.32 10.61 -4.78
CA TYR A 15 -0.01 11.01 -5.27
C TYR A 15 0.75 9.79 -5.78
N ALA A 16 1.85 10.03 -6.48
CA ALA A 16 2.61 8.96 -7.13
C ALA A 16 4.00 8.87 -6.56
N LEU A 17 4.49 7.65 -6.41
CA LEU A 17 5.88 7.37 -6.04
C LEU A 17 6.42 6.30 -6.97
N GLN A 18 7.74 6.27 -7.13
CA GLN A 18 8.38 5.19 -7.84
C GLN A 18 8.82 4.11 -6.86
N ASN A 19 8.50 2.86 -7.17
CA ASN A 19 8.93 1.73 -6.34
C ASN A 19 10.41 1.45 -6.61
N ILE A 20 11.24 1.58 -5.58
CA ILE A 20 12.67 1.32 -5.69
C ILE A 20 12.97 0.04 -4.92
N GLY A 21 13.70 -0.89 -5.57
CA GLY A 21 14.09 -2.13 -4.93
C GLY A 21 13.18 -3.29 -5.28
N ASP A 22 13.50 -4.45 -4.74
CA ASP A 22 12.84 -5.71 -5.11
C ASP A 22 11.99 -6.30 -3.99
N MET A 23 11.75 -5.56 -2.93
CA MET A 23 11.07 -6.09 -1.75
C MET A 23 9.63 -6.45 -1.99
N MET A 24 9.00 -5.84 -2.98
CA MET A 24 7.59 -6.09 -3.28
C MET A 24 7.39 -6.92 -4.55
N LEU A 25 8.47 -7.54 -5.05
CA LEU A 25 8.35 -8.53 -6.13
C LEU A 25 7.65 -9.76 -5.57
N PRO A 26 6.90 -10.49 -6.38
CA PRO A 26 6.66 -10.25 -7.80
C PRO A 26 5.47 -9.37 -8.10
N GLU A 27 4.72 -8.94 -7.09
CA GLU A 27 3.51 -8.16 -7.34
C GLU A 27 3.84 -6.79 -7.94
N PHE A 28 4.85 -6.10 -7.36
CA PHE A 28 5.23 -4.77 -7.84
C PHE A 28 6.62 -4.85 -8.44
N SER A 29 6.73 -4.56 -9.72
CA SER A 29 8.02 -4.60 -10.38
C SER A 29 8.90 -3.43 -9.93
N GLU A 30 10.21 -3.66 -10.02
CA GLU A 30 11.16 -2.59 -9.71
C GLU A 30 10.95 -1.44 -10.67
N ASN A 31 10.99 -0.24 -10.13
CA ASN A 31 10.84 1.02 -10.87
C ASN A 31 9.43 1.29 -11.39
N CYS A 32 8.44 0.49 -11.03
CA CYS A 32 7.06 0.82 -11.39
C CYS A 32 6.61 2.06 -10.62
N ILE A 33 5.55 2.69 -11.12
CA ILE A 33 4.94 3.83 -10.44
C ILE A 33 3.75 3.31 -9.65
N ILE A 34 3.70 3.69 -8.38
CA ILE A 34 2.56 3.36 -7.52
C ILE A 34 1.77 4.62 -7.24
N ILE A 35 0.45 4.50 -7.26
CA ILE A 35 -0.47 5.59 -6.94
C ILE A 35 -1.02 5.32 -5.55
N ILE A 36 -0.87 6.29 -4.67
CA ILE A 36 -1.24 6.19 -3.26
C ILE A 36 -2.44 7.10 -2.99
N ASP A 37 -3.45 6.58 -2.32
CA ASP A 37 -4.61 7.36 -1.92
C ASP A 37 -4.60 7.48 -0.39
N PRO A 38 -4.31 8.67 0.14
CA PRO A 38 -4.28 8.86 1.60
C PRO A 38 -5.64 8.73 2.26
N SER A 39 -6.72 8.88 1.51
CA SER A 39 -8.07 8.78 2.06
C SER A 39 -8.58 7.35 2.15
N MET A 40 -7.90 6.41 1.53
CA MET A 40 -8.31 5.00 1.56
C MET A 40 -8.01 4.41 2.93
N PRO A 41 -9.01 3.85 3.63
CA PRO A 41 -8.77 3.26 4.95
C PRO A 41 -7.84 2.05 4.87
N ILE A 42 -6.99 1.91 5.86
CA ILE A 42 -6.11 0.75 5.96
C ILE A 42 -6.94 -0.48 6.35
N HIS A 43 -6.55 -1.63 5.81
CA HIS A 43 -7.20 -2.89 6.14
C HIS A 43 -6.22 -4.04 5.95
N HIS A 44 -6.56 -5.19 6.47
CA HIS A 44 -5.74 -6.39 6.32
C HIS A 44 -5.49 -6.67 4.83
N ASN A 45 -4.24 -6.95 4.49
CA ASN A 45 -3.73 -7.22 3.13
C ASN A 45 -3.61 -6.01 2.23
N ALA A 46 -3.94 -4.80 2.70
CA ALA A 46 -3.75 -3.61 1.88
C ALA A 46 -2.27 -3.36 1.60
N PHE A 47 -1.97 -2.85 0.42
CA PHE A 47 -0.63 -2.35 0.14
C PHE A 47 -0.59 -0.90 0.61
N VAL A 48 0.42 -0.55 1.40
CA VAL A 48 0.41 0.72 2.14
C VAL A 48 1.76 1.40 2.09
N ILE A 49 1.71 2.71 2.32
CA ILE A 49 2.89 3.50 2.69
C ILE A 49 2.73 3.84 4.16
N ILE A 50 3.69 3.43 4.95
CA ILE A 50 3.65 3.63 6.40
C ILE A 50 4.95 4.28 6.86
N ASP A 51 4.79 5.28 7.74
CA ASP A 51 5.90 5.93 8.43
C ASP A 51 6.04 5.27 9.79
N PHE A 52 7.17 4.64 10.03
CA PHE A 52 7.41 3.90 11.26
C PHE A 52 8.88 4.03 11.65
N GLU A 53 9.13 4.48 12.87
CA GLU A 53 10.48 4.62 13.41
C GLU A 53 11.41 5.42 12.47
N ASN A 54 10.89 6.54 12.00
CA ASN A 54 11.62 7.49 11.14
C ASN A 54 11.95 6.98 9.74
N ASP A 55 11.36 5.86 9.35
CA ASP A 55 11.52 5.31 8.00
C ASP A 55 10.17 5.19 7.32
N LEU A 56 10.21 5.30 6.00
CA LEU A 56 9.02 5.18 5.17
C LEU A 56 9.05 3.81 4.50
N TYR A 57 7.97 3.04 4.70
CA TYR A 57 7.90 1.67 4.19
C TYR A 57 6.77 1.54 3.18
N PHE A 58 7.06 0.88 2.07
CA PHE A 58 6.05 0.39 1.12
C PHE A 58 5.96 -1.12 1.32
N ARG A 59 4.85 -1.59 1.91
CA ARG A 59 4.70 -2.99 2.30
C ARG A 59 3.24 -3.39 2.20
N GLN A 60 2.98 -4.68 2.38
CA GLN A 60 1.62 -5.16 2.59
C GLN A 60 1.33 -5.16 4.09
N TYR A 61 0.19 -4.60 4.47
CA TYR A 61 -0.22 -4.51 5.87
C TYR A 61 -0.94 -5.78 6.28
N ILE A 62 -0.47 -6.41 7.35
CA ILE A 62 -1.05 -7.65 7.85
C ILE A 62 -1.57 -7.41 9.27
N GLU A 63 -2.80 -7.78 9.50
CA GLU A 63 -3.39 -7.67 10.83
C GLU A 63 -4.03 -9.01 11.18
N LEU A 64 -3.31 -9.80 11.99
CA LEU A 64 -3.75 -11.13 12.41
C LEU A 64 -3.45 -11.30 13.89
N ASP A 65 -4.38 -11.92 14.61
CA ASP A 65 -4.19 -12.31 16.01
C ASP A 65 -3.73 -11.14 16.87
N ASN A 66 -4.34 -9.98 16.65
CA ASN A 66 -4.03 -8.74 17.37
C ASN A 66 -2.61 -8.22 17.12
N LYS A 67 -1.94 -8.74 16.11
CA LYS A 67 -0.62 -8.26 15.69
C LYS A 67 -0.74 -7.50 14.38
N LYS A 68 0.10 -6.48 14.24
CA LYS A 68 0.17 -5.67 13.03
C LYS A 68 1.56 -5.81 12.46
N LEU A 69 1.63 -6.24 11.21
CA LEU A 69 2.91 -6.50 10.56
C LEU A 69 2.98 -5.78 9.23
N LEU A 70 4.19 -5.45 8.83
CA LEU A 70 4.49 -5.00 7.47
C LEU A 70 5.22 -6.14 6.78
N ARG A 71 4.63 -6.63 5.68
CA ARG A 71 5.13 -7.79 4.97
C ARG A 71 5.68 -7.38 3.62
N CYS A 72 6.90 -7.87 3.30
CA CYS A 72 7.39 -7.80 1.94
C CYS A 72 6.77 -8.93 1.15
N ILE A 73 6.32 -8.64 -0.08
CA ILE A 73 5.81 -9.70 -0.95
C ILE A 73 6.92 -10.67 -1.30
N ASN A 74 8.14 -10.15 -1.51
CA ASN A 74 9.31 -10.98 -1.75
C ASN A 74 9.69 -11.71 -0.47
N SER A 75 9.56 -13.04 -0.47
CA SER A 75 9.71 -13.84 0.73
C SER A 75 11.12 -13.91 1.29
N LYS A 76 12.11 -13.40 0.56
CA LYS A 76 13.46 -13.38 1.12
C LYS A 76 13.67 -12.29 2.17
N TYR A 77 12.69 -11.40 2.35
CA TYR A 77 12.74 -10.36 3.37
C TYR A 77 11.77 -10.69 4.49
N GLU A 78 12.14 -10.32 5.72
CA GLU A 78 11.33 -10.64 6.89
C GLU A 78 10.24 -9.60 7.13
N ASP A 79 9.18 -10.02 7.83
CA ASP A 79 8.13 -9.12 8.27
C ASP A 79 8.65 -8.19 9.35
N ILE A 80 8.07 -6.99 9.42
CA ILE A 80 8.36 -6.02 10.48
C ILE A 80 7.11 -5.93 11.34
N GLU A 81 7.28 -6.16 12.64
CA GLU A 81 6.15 -6.01 13.57
C GLU A 81 6.01 -4.54 13.96
N LEU A 82 4.77 -4.04 13.87
CA LEU A 82 4.46 -2.66 14.22
C LEU A 82 4.04 -2.57 15.69
N ASN A 83 4.42 -1.49 16.34
CA ASN A 83 3.79 -1.12 17.60
C ASN A 83 2.68 -0.11 17.29
N ASN A 84 2.18 0.61 18.30
CA ASN A 84 1.08 1.54 18.08
C ASN A 84 1.53 2.90 17.54
N ASN A 85 2.84 3.10 17.36
CA ASN A 85 3.38 4.39 16.93
C ASN A 85 3.78 4.35 15.47
N PHE A 86 2.80 4.32 14.59
CA PHE A 86 3.06 4.41 13.16
C PHE A 86 2.01 5.29 12.52
N GLU A 87 2.34 5.82 11.35
CA GLU A 87 1.44 6.69 10.61
C GLU A 87 1.20 6.12 9.23
N VAL A 88 -0.07 5.97 8.87
CA VAL A 88 -0.44 5.51 7.53
C VAL A 88 -0.42 6.71 6.60
N ARG A 89 0.38 6.65 5.56
CA ARG A 89 0.46 7.70 4.55
C ARG A 89 -0.53 7.48 3.42
N GLY A 90 -1.03 6.27 3.29
CA GLY A 90 -2.05 5.95 2.30
C GLY A 90 -1.95 4.52 1.82
N CYS A 91 -2.95 4.11 1.06
CA CYS A 91 -2.98 2.80 0.43
C CYS A 91 -2.68 2.91 -1.06
N ILE A 92 -1.98 1.92 -1.59
CA ILE A 92 -1.68 1.87 -3.02
C ILE A 92 -2.94 1.42 -3.73
N VAL A 93 -3.44 2.24 -4.65
CA VAL A 93 -4.66 1.95 -5.40
C VAL A 93 -4.39 1.53 -6.83
N GLN A 94 -3.18 1.79 -7.33
CA GLN A 94 -2.87 1.51 -8.72
C GLN A 94 -1.37 1.32 -8.91
N GLN A 95 -1.00 0.44 -9.82
CA GLN A 95 0.38 0.26 -10.25
C GLN A 95 0.47 0.53 -11.74
N LYS A 96 1.43 1.35 -12.16
CA LYS A 96 1.68 1.64 -13.57
C LYS A 96 3.06 1.13 -13.95
N GLN A 97 3.09 0.36 -15.03
CA GLN A 97 4.34 -0.17 -15.57
C GLN A 97 4.47 0.27 -17.01
N LYS A 98 5.72 0.40 -17.44
CA LYS A 98 6.01 0.78 -18.81
C LYS A 98 5.43 -0.25 -19.77
N LYS A 99 4.70 0.24 -20.80
CA LYS A 99 4.17 -0.60 -21.88
C LYS A 99 3.22 -1.70 -21.44
N GLN A 100 2.62 -1.55 -20.26
CA GLN A 100 1.64 -2.53 -19.78
C GLN A 100 0.44 -1.79 -19.24
N LYS A 101 -0.69 -2.51 -19.19
CA LYS A 101 -1.89 -1.96 -18.60
C LYS A 101 -1.67 -1.71 -17.11
N SER A 102 -2.27 -0.64 -16.62
CA SER A 102 -2.27 -0.36 -15.18
C SER A 102 -3.03 -1.44 -14.44
N LEU A 103 -2.53 -1.78 -13.24
CA LEU A 103 -3.24 -2.69 -12.35
C LEU A 103 -3.93 -1.85 -11.28
N HIS A 104 -5.21 -2.12 -11.06
CA HIS A 104 -6.00 -1.41 -10.07
C HIS A 104 -6.29 -2.34 -8.91
N TYR A 105 -6.07 -1.85 -7.69
CA TYR A 105 -6.23 -2.67 -6.49
C TYR A 105 -7.58 -2.48 -5.82
N TYR A 106 -8.37 -1.51 -6.28
CA TYR A 106 -9.71 -1.29 -5.77
C TYR A 106 -10.65 -1.12 -6.96
N LEU A 107 -11.68 -1.95 -6.99
CA LEU A 107 -12.64 -1.94 -8.08
C LEU A 107 -14.04 -1.74 -7.51
N PRO A 108 -14.92 -1.01 -8.20
CA PRO A 108 -16.27 -0.82 -7.70
C PRO A 108 -17.07 -2.11 -7.77
N ASN A 109 -17.81 -2.37 -6.70
CA ASN A 109 -18.76 -3.46 -6.65
C ASN A 109 -19.90 -3.16 -7.61
N LYS A 110 -20.31 -4.16 -8.39
CA LYS A 110 -21.34 -3.96 -9.42
C LYS A 110 -22.71 -3.68 -8.86
N ILE A 111 -22.97 -4.06 -7.61
CA ILE A 111 -24.28 -3.91 -6.99
C ILE A 111 -24.41 -2.56 -6.32
N ASN A 112 -23.44 -2.17 -5.48
CA ASN A 112 -23.55 -0.96 -4.66
C ASN A 112 -22.54 0.13 -4.99
N GLY A 113 -21.61 -0.13 -5.93
CA GLY A 113 -20.61 0.86 -6.34
C GLY A 113 -19.50 1.09 -5.36
N LYS A 114 -19.48 0.43 -4.23
CA LYS A 114 -18.41 0.60 -3.26
C LYS A 114 -17.12 -0.04 -3.75
N LEU A 115 -16.00 0.60 -3.44
CA LEU A 115 -14.70 0.08 -3.82
C LEU A 115 -14.34 -1.13 -2.99
N GLU A 116 -13.88 -2.17 -3.65
CA GLU A 116 -13.44 -3.41 -3.01
C GLU A 116 -12.02 -3.73 -3.40
N PHE A 117 -11.27 -4.24 -2.44
CA PHE A 117 -9.88 -4.62 -2.65
C PHE A 117 -9.80 -5.84 -3.54
N ASN A 118 -8.92 -5.77 -4.52
CA ASN A 118 -8.80 -6.82 -5.53
C ASN A 118 -7.32 -7.12 -5.76
N ILE A 119 -6.91 -8.33 -5.40
CA ILE A 119 -5.56 -8.81 -5.68
C ILE A 119 -5.65 -9.88 -6.75
N LYS A 120 -4.81 -9.75 -7.78
CA LYS A 120 -4.77 -10.77 -8.83
C LYS A 120 -3.41 -11.44 -8.84
N GLY A 121 -3.42 -12.76 -8.81
CA GLY A 121 -2.24 -13.54 -9.08
C GLY A 121 -1.26 -13.61 -7.94
N LYS A 122 -0.21 -12.84 -7.99
CA LYS A 122 1.03 -13.14 -7.30
C LYS A 122 1.09 -12.76 -5.84
N ALA A 123 0.38 -11.71 -5.43
CA ALA A 123 0.39 -11.27 -4.04
C ALA A 123 -0.78 -11.88 -3.31
N LYS A 124 -0.62 -13.10 -2.89
CA LYS A 124 -1.70 -13.81 -2.19
C LYS A 124 -1.85 -13.27 -0.79
N PRO A 125 -3.08 -13.06 -0.33
CA PRO A 125 -3.29 -12.58 1.04
C PRO A 125 -2.73 -13.55 2.06
N LYS A 126 -2.06 -13.01 3.06
CA LYS A 126 -1.56 -13.81 4.17
C LYS A 126 -2.73 -14.19 5.04
N GLY A 127 -2.75 -15.45 5.50
CA GLY A 127 -3.81 -15.91 6.38
C GLY A 127 -5.08 -16.33 5.67
N SER A 128 -5.05 -16.45 4.35
CA SER A 128 -6.22 -16.91 3.61
C SER A 128 -6.05 -18.31 3.06
#